data_35a07f7e23a68b5b136febdf45c8c688
#
_entry.id   35a07f7e23a68b5b136febdf45c8c688
#
_cell.length_a   1.000
_cell.length_b   1.000
_cell.length_c   1.000
_cell.angle_alpha   90.00
_cell.angle_beta   90.00
_cell.angle_gamma   90.00
#
_symmetry.space_group_name_H-M   'P 1'
#
loop_
_entity.id
_entity.type
_entity.pdbx_description
1 polymer ?
#
loop_
_entity_poly.entity_id
_entity_poly.type
_entity_poly.pdbx_seq_one_letter_code
_entity_poly.pdbx_strand_id
1 'polypeptide(L)'
;MLTMKEIEMTTYTHIHDLAKEAEPPADGILSRTIHQDDRIKAVIFGFGQGQELSEHTAAKPAMLFFVKGEASVGLGGDIQEAQAGTWVHMPANLKHSIKAKTPLVMLLVLLK
;
A
#
# COMPACT_ATOMS: atom_id res chain seq x y z
N MET A 1 26.89 24.14 -2.30
CA MET A 1 27.45 22.76 -2.27
C MET A 1 27.21 22.14 -0.90
N LEU A 2 26.77 20.90 -0.88
CA LEU A 2 26.56 20.18 0.38
C LEU A 2 27.87 19.73 1.00
N THR A 3 27.98 19.79 2.33
CA THR A 3 29.10 19.21 3.07
C THR A 3 28.97 17.68 3.07
N MET A 4 30.04 16.97 3.40
CA MET A 4 29.98 15.50 3.54
C MET A 4 28.94 15.07 4.56
N LYS A 5 28.80 15.79 5.68
CA LYS A 5 27.79 15.49 6.70
C LYS A 5 26.39 15.69 6.18
N GLU A 6 26.12 16.76 5.42
CA GLU A 6 24.83 17.01 4.81
C GLU A 6 24.47 15.95 3.77
N ILE A 7 25.46 15.50 2.98
CA ILE A 7 25.26 14.40 2.01
C ILE A 7 24.88 13.13 2.74
N GLU A 8 25.56 12.79 3.84
CA GLU A 8 25.26 11.59 4.64
C GLU A 8 23.88 11.60 5.26
N MET A 9 23.37 12.78 5.62
CA MET A 9 22.03 12.94 6.21
C MET A 9 20.92 13.01 5.15
N THR A 10 21.28 13.18 3.88
CA THR A 10 20.33 13.27 2.77
C THR A 10 20.28 11.93 2.06
N THR A 11 19.49 11.03 2.59
CA THR A 11 19.31 9.70 2.01
C THR A 11 17.93 9.57 1.38
N TYR A 12 17.80 8.62 0.47
CA TYR A 12 16.52 8.35 -0.18
C TYR A 12 16.31 6.84 -0.32
N THR A 13 15.05 6.46 -0.49
CA THR A 13 14.66 5.09 -0.84
C THR A 13 14.19 5.09 -2.29
N HIS A 14 14.73 4.20 -3.08
CA HIS A 14 14.36 4.03 -4.48
C HIS A 14 13.99 2.58 -4.75
N ILE A 15 12.78 2.35 -5.26
CA ILE A 15 12.31 1.04 -5.67
C ILE A 15 12.10 1.09 -7.18
N HIS A 16 12.88 0.30 -7.90
CA HIS A 16 12.83 0.29 -9.37
C HIS A 16 11.50 -0.22 -9.91
N ASP A 17 10.93 -1.25 -9.28
CA ASP A 17 9.69 -1.88 -9.75
C ASP A 17 8.88 -2.37 -8.53
N LEU A 18 7.87 -1.60 -8.15
CA LEU A 18 7.01 -1.95 -7.02
C LEU A 18 6.31 -3.29 -7.19
N ALA A 19 5.94 -3.65 -8.40
CA ALA A 19 5.23 -4.90 -8.66
C ALA A 19 6.05 -6.13 -8.28
N LYS A 20 7.38 -6.01 -8.28
CA LYS A 20 8.28 -7.12 -7.93
C LYS A 20 8.60 -7.22 -6.44
N GLU A 21 8.24 -6.20 -5.66
CA GLU A 21 8.59 -6.16 -4.24
C GLU A 21 7.69 -7.07 -3.37
N ALA A 22 6.52 -7.44 -3.87
CA ALA A 22 5.61 -8.34 -3.17
C ALA A 22 4.83 -9.16 -4.20
N GLU A 23 5.52 -10.13 -4.84
CA GLU A 23 4.88 -11.02 -5.81
C GLU A 23 3.70 -11.73 -5.15
N PRO A 24 2.48 -11.66 -5.73
CA PRO A 24 1.32 -12.29 -5.13
C PRO A 24 1.55 -13.79 -4.94
N PRO A 25 1.40 -14.31 -3.70
CA PRO A 25 1.50 -15.76 -3.50
C PRO A 25 0.30 -16.46 -4.15
N ALA A 26 0.42 -17.76 -4.40
CA ALA A 26 -0.70 -18.54 -4.94
C ALA A 26 -1.88 -18.53 -3.97
N ASP A 27 -1.59 -18.49 -2.67
CA ASP A 27 -2.59 -18.47 -1.61
C ASP A 27 -2.06 -17.59 -0.46
N GLY A 28 -2.91 -16.70 0.05
CA GLY A 28 -2.56 -15.81 1.14
C GLY A 28 -2.13 -14.42 0.69
N ILE A 29 -1.61 -13.66 1.66
CA ILE A 29 -1.21 -12.27 1.49
C ILE A 29 0.21 -12.11 2.01
N LEU A 30 1.06 -11.49 1.20
CA LEU A 30 2.42 -11.15 1.56
C LEU A 30 2.49 -9.64 1.77
N SER A 31 3.17 -9.18 2.82
CA SER A 31 3.41 -7.76 3.03
C SER A 31 4.88 -7.50 3.34
N ARG A 32 5.37 -6.35 2.91
CA ARG A 32 6.75 -5.93 3.12
C ARG A 32 6.82 -4.42 3.31
N THR A 33 7.47 -3.98 4.40
CA THR A 33 7.75 -2.56 4.59
C THR A 33 8.91 -2.16 3.68
N ILE A 34 8.67 -1.18 2.80
CA ILE A 34 9.70 -0.69 1.86
C ILE A 34 10.34 0.61 2.31
N HIS A 35 9.67 1.35 3.18
CA HIS A 35 10.21 2.58 3.77
C HIS A 35 9.48 2.90 5.07
N GLN A 36 10.22 3.39 6.05
CA GLN A 36 9.63 3.86 7.29
C GLN A 36 10.53 4.94 7.91
N ASP A 37 9.91 6.04 8.29
CA ASP A 37 10.56 7.14 8.98
C ASP A 37 9.59 7.76 10.01
N ASP A 38 9.89 8.97 10.50
CA ASP A 38 9.05 9.64 11.50
C ASP A 38 7.69 10.08 10.96
N ARG A 39 7.53 10.15 9.63
CA ARG A 39 6.37 10.75 8.99
C ARG A 39 5.48 9.75 8.27
N ILE A 40 6.07 8.74 7.67
CA ILE A 40 5.32 7.75 6.89
C ILE A 40 5.84 6.33 7.12
N LYS A 41 4.97 5.39 6.83
CA LYS A 41 5.33 3.97 6.69
C LYS A 41 4.73 3.48 5.38
N ALA A 42 5.57 3.02 4.45
CA ALA A 42 5.14 2.50 3.17
C ALA A 42 5.27 0.98 3.17
N VAL A 43 4.16 0.29 2.89
CA VAL A 43 4.07 -1.17 2.89
C VAL A 43 3.53 -1.62 1.54
N ILE A 44 4.24 -2.53 0.89
CA ILE A 44 3.77 -3.15 -0.34
C ILE A 44 3.13 -4.49 -0.01
N PHE A 45 1.97 -4.76 -0.61
CA PHE A 45 1.20 -5.99 -0.42
C PHE A 45 1.10 -6.76 -1.73
N GLY A 46 1.25 -8.08 -1.64
CA GLY A 46 0.88 -8.99 -2.71
C GLY A 46 -0.23 -9.91 -2.22
N PHE A 47 -1.38 -9.91 -2.92
CA PHE A 47 -2.53 -10.72 -2.58
C PHE A 47 -2.70 -11.82 -3.62
N GLY A 48 -2.84 -13.05 -3.18
CA GLY A 48 -3.34 -14.12 -4.04
C GLY A 48 -4.78 -13.82 -4.46
N GLN A 49 -5.20 -14.34 -5.59
CA GLN A 49 -6.57 -14.18 -6.09
C GLN A 49 -7.60 -14.61 -5.04
N GLY A 50 -8.60 -13.78 -4.80
CA GLY A 50 -9.68 -14.07 -3.84
C GLY A 50 -9.34 -13.75 -2.40
N GLN A 51 -8.10 -13.42 -2.09
CA GLN A 51 -7.68 -13.06 -0.73
C GLN A 51 -8.20 -11.69 -0.33
N GLU A 52 -8.42 -11.51 0.95
CA GLU A 52 -9.05 -10.26 1.42
C GLU A 52 -8.49 -9.82 2.77
N LEU A 53 -8.34 -8.49 2.93
CA LEU A 53 -8.18 -7.85 4.22
C LEU A 53 -9.58 -7.41 4.66
N SER A 54 -10.07 -8.01 5.74
CA SER A 54 -11.41 -7.73 6.24
C SER A 54 -11.52 -6.29 6.75
N GLU A 55 -12.76 -5.83 6.91
CA GLU A 55 -13.04 -4.47 7.34
C GLU A 55 -12.35 -4.14 8.66
N HIS A 56 -11.62 -3.03 8.68
CA HIS A 56 -10.90 -2.51 9.85
C HIS A 56 -10.73 -1.00 9.72
N THR A 57 -10.20 -0.38 10.75
CA THR A 57 -9.90 1.05 10.79
C THR A 57 -8.43 1.27 11.14
N ALA A 58 -7.92 2.45 10.80
CA ALA A 58 -6.62 2.91 11.23
C ALA A 58 -6.75 4.28 11.88
N ALA A 59 -5.98 4.54 12.93
CA ALA A 59 -6.07 5.79 13.69
C ALA A 59 -5.51 7.00 12.93
N LYS A 60 -4.76 6.78 11.88
CA LYS A 60 -4.12 7.83 11.05
C LYS A 60 -4.60 7.75 9.61
N PRO A 61 -4.51 8.86 8.86
CA PRO A 61 -4.82 8.83 7.44
C PRO A 61 -3.87 7.90 6.68
N ALA A 62 -4.34 7.39 5.56
CA ALA A 62 -3.54 6.51 4.71
C ALA A 62 -3.89 6.72 3.23
N MET A 63 -2.99 6.28 2.37
CA MET A 63 -3.20 6.27 0.93
C MET A 63 -2.96 4.87 0.40
N LEU A 64 -3.77 4.47 -0.58
CA LEU A 64 -3.60 3.22 -1.32
C LEU A 64 -3.26 3.55 -2.76
N PHE A 65 -2.33 2.82 -3.32
CA PHE A 65 -2.04 2.87 -4.75
C PHE A 65 -2.00 1.44 -5.29
N PHE A 66 -2.86 1.16 -6.27
CA PHE A 66 -2.97 -0.18 -6.86
C PHE A 66 -1.98 -0.27 -8.02
N VAL A 67 -1.00 -1.15 -7.89
CA VAL A 67 0.12 -1.28 -8.83
C VAL A 67 -0.21 -2.27 -9.93
N LYS A 68 -0.89 -3.38 -9.59
CA LYS A 68 -1.17 -4.48 -10.51
C LYS A 68 -2.41 -5.23 -10.05
N GLY A 69 -3.23 -5.67 -10.99
CA GLY A 69 -4.40 -6.49 -10.71
C GLY A 69 -5.66 -5.67 -10.48
N GLU A 70 -6.71 -6.35 -10.04
CA GLU A 70 -8.03 -5.78 -9.82
C GLU A 70 -8.55 -6.14 -8.44
N ALA A 71 -9.27 -5.22 -7.82
CA ALA A 71 -9.80 -5.40 -6.47
C ALA A 71 -11.13 -4.67 -6.28
N SER A 72 -11.90 -5.14 -5.28
CA SER A 72 -13.00 -4.40 -4.70
C SER A 72 -12.52 -3.76 -3.41
N VAL A 73 -12.77 -2.48 -3.22
CA VAL A 73 -12.33 -1.72 -2.06
C VAL A 73 -13.54 -1.19 -1.31
N GLY A 74 -13.70 -1.62 -0.05
CA GLY A 74 -14.72 -1.07 0.84
C GLY A 74 -14.20 0.21 1.48
N LEU A 75 -14.94 1.29 1.35
CA LEU A 75 -14.60 2.61 1.89
C LEU A 75 -15.82 3.20 2.59
N GLY A 76 -15.88 3.03 3.91
CA GLY A 76 -17.08 3.36 4.66
C GLY A 76 -18.24 2.47 4.21
N GLY A 77 -19.34 3.05 3.80
CA GLY A 77 -20.48 2.31 3.26
C GLY A 77 -20.41 2.03 1.76
N ASP A 78 -19.37 2.51 1.08
CA ASP A 78 -19.23 2.40 -0.37
C ASP A 78 -18.33 1.24 -0.76
N ILE A 79 -18.57 0.67 -1.94
CA ILE A 79 -17.69 -0.30 -2.58
C ILE A 79 -17.21 0.33 -3.88
N GLN A 80 -15.89 0.46 -4.02
CA GLN A 80 -15.26 1.00 -5.23
C GLN A 80 -14.44 -0.08 -5.90
N GLU A 81 -14.41 -0.05 -7.23
CA GLU A 81 -13.55 -0.93 -8.00
C GLU A 81 -12.17 -0.30 -8.19
N ALA A 82 -11.13 -1.11 -8.09
CA ALA A 82 -9.74 -0.68 -8.26
C ALA A 82 -9.02 -1.53 -9.29
N GLN A 83 -8.12 -0.92 -10.01
CA GLN A 83 -7.25 -1.55 -10.99
C GLN A 83 -5.88 -0.87 -10.95
N ALA A 84 -4.94 -1.35 -11.76
CA ALA A 84 -3.63 -0.72 -11.86
C ALA A 84 -3.79 0.78 -12.15
N GLY A 85 -3.16 1.62 -11.32
CA GLY A 85 -3.25 3.06 -11.42
C GLY A 85 -4.32 3.71 -10.52
N THR A 86 -5.18 2.95 -9.86
CA THR A 86 -6.16 3.49 -8.92
C THR A 86 -5.45 4.02 -7.66
N TRP A 87 -5.85 5.20 -7.22
CA TRP A 87 -5.35 5.81 -5.99
C TRP A 87 -6.51 6.16 -5.06
N VAL A 88 -6.31 5.94 -3.76
CA VAL A 88 -7.32 6.19 -2.74
C VAL A 88 -6.67 6.94 -1.57
N HIS A 89 -7.34 7.98 -1.09
CA HIS A 89 -7.01 8.60 0.19
C HIS A 89 -8.07 8.20 1.22
N MET A 90 -7.62 7.75 2.37
CA MET A 90 -8.51 7.37 3.47
C MET A 90 -8.23 8.28 4.67
N PRO A 91 -9.24 9.01 5.16
CA PRO A 91 -9.07 9.75 6.42
C PRO A 91 -8.93 8.79 7.60
N ALA A 92 -8.45 9.32 8.71
CA ALA A 92 -8.36 8.54 9.96
C ALA A 92 -9.72 7.94 10.31
N ASN A 93 -9.72 6.71 10.82
CA ASN A 93 -10.88 5.99 11.32
C ASN A 93 -11.92 5.59 10.27
N LEU A 94 -11.61 5.73 8.98
CA LEU A 94 -12.50 5.20 7.94
C LEU A 94 -12.49 3.68 7.95
N LYS A 95 -13.65 3.05 8.02
CA LYS A 95 -13.77 1.60 7.85
C LYS A 95 -13.42 1.24 6.40
N HIS A 96 -12.52 0.31 6.22
CA HIS A 96 -12.08 -0.08 4.87
C HIS A 96 -11.73 -1.56 4.80
N SER A 97 -11.84 -2.11 3.59
CA SER A 97 -11.54 -3.50 3.28
C SER A 97 -11.01 -3.62 1.85
N ILE A 98 -10.25 -4.66 1.58
CA ILE A 98 -9.70 -4.93 0.25
C ILE A 98 -9.99 -6.38 -0.10
N LYS A 99 -10.53 -6.64 -1.28
CA LYS A 99 -10.70 -7.98 -1.81
C LYS A 99 -10.06 -8.10 -3.18
N ALA A 100 -9.06 -8.95 -3.33
CA ALA A 100 -8.38 -9.17 -4.60
C ALA A 100 -9.25 -10.01 -5.52
N LYS A 101 -9.64 -9.45 -6.66
CA LYS A 101 -10.36 -10.19 -7.71
C LYS A 101 -9.42 -11.03 -8.56
N THR A 102 -8.21 -10.53 -8.77
CA THR A 102 -7.12 -11.18 -9.47
C THR A 102 -5.89 -11.12 -8.55
N PRO A 103 -4.79 -11.79 -8.88
CA PRO A 103 -3.54 -11.52 -8.16
C PRO A 103 -3.27 -10.01 -8.16
N LEU A 104 -2.96 -9.45 -6.98
CA LEU A 104 -2.98 -8.02 -6.73
C LEU A 104 -1.68 -7.55 -6.07
N VAL A 105 -1.16 -6.42 -6.53
CA VAL A 105 -0.08 -5.69 -5.83
C VAL A 105 -0.59 -4.30 -5.48
N MET A 106 -0.52 -3.95 -4.20
CA MET A 106 -1.03 -2.70 -3.67
C MET A 106 -0.01 -2.06 -2.72
N LEU A 107 0.21 -0.76 -2.89
CA LEU A 107 1.04 0.03 -1.98
C LEU A 107 0.14 0.75 -0.97
N LEU A 108 0.47 0.60 0.31
CA LEU A 108 -0.16 1.34 1.40
C LEU A 108 0.86 2.32 1.97
N VAL A 109 0.47 3.60 2.07
CA VAL A 109 1.28 4.61 2.75
C VAL A 109 0.49 5.11 3.96
N LEU A 110 1.00 4.79 5.15
CA LEU A 110 0.44 5.24 6.42
C LEU A 110 1.11 6.55 6.80
N LEU A 111 0.31 7.55 7.14
CA LEU A 111 0.80 8.80 7.70
C LEU A 111 0.93 8.66 9.21
N LYS A 112 1.96 9.25 9.78
CA LYS A 112 2.21 9.15 11.21
C LYS A 112 1.91 10.45 11.96
#